data_b8127938c072841858ef1c014591205c
#
_entry.id   b8127938c072841858ef1c014591205c
#
_cell.length_a   1.000
_cell.length_b   1.000
_cell.length_c   1.000
_cell.angle_alpha   90.00
_cell.angle_beta   90.00
_cell.angle_gamma   90.00
#
_symmetry.space_group_name_H-M   'P 1'
#
loop_
_entity.id
_entity.type
_entity.pdbx_description
1 polymer ?
#
loop_
_entity_poly.entity_id
_entity_poly.type
_entity_poly.pdbx_seq_one_letter_code
_entity_poly.pdbx_strand_id
1 'polypeptide(L)'
;MIDRRRAVRLALAALPAIAVLRSAAARADQAFRRYLPLFIDLDGWKGNKPDGMTMEMSDNSMTTAKRDYTHGSAQLHASVVTGPAAAGALATTKSGMKIETSEGHMISTTINGFAVAKSYNVPQKSGAVLVALGPAAMFSVSYNGMTEDEALPLAQKFDWKAFQTASEQK
;
A
#
# COMPACT_ATOMS: atom_id res chain seq x y z
N MET A 1 -65.26 -31.91 -22.05
CA MET A 1 -65.09 -30.44 -21.77
C MET A 1 -64.03 -30.32 -20.71
N ILE A 2 -62.77 -30.12 -21.11
CA ILE A 2 -61.60 -30.15 -20.22
C ILE A 2 -61.11 -28.69 -20.14
N ASP A 3 -61.11 -28.16 -18.94
CA ASP A 3 -60.84 -26.76 -18.62
C ASP A 3 -59.36 -26.41 -18.78
N ARG A 4 -59.01 -25.57 -19.74
CA ARG A 4 -57.68 -25.12 -20.13
C ARG A 4 -57.30 -23.83 -19.37
N ARG A 5 -57.35 -23.78 -18.06
CA ARG A 5 -56.99 -22.56 -17.32
C ARG A 5 -56.21 -22.80 -16.04
N ARG A 6 -55.09 -23.54 -16.08
CA ARG A 6 -54.15 -23.55 -14.95
C ARG A 6 -52.73 -23.96 -15.39
N ALA A 7 -52.07 -23.13 -16.18
CA ALA A 7 -50.67 -23.30 -16.43
C ALA A 7 -50.01 -21.97 -16.86
N VAL A 8 -49.96 -21.00 -15.98
CA VAL A 8 -49.01 -19.85 -16.11
C VAL A 8 -48.88 -19.23 -14.72
N ARG A 9 -47.98 -19.69 -13.89
CA ARG A 9 -47.42 -18.94 -12.74
C ARG A 9 -46.29 -19.79 -12.08
N LEU A 10 -45.15 -19.91 -12.75
CA LEU A 10 -43.93 -20.40 -12.10
C LEU A 10 -42.73 -20.06 -13.01
N ALA A 11 -42.36 -18.80 -13.05
CA ALA A 11 -41.07 -18.37 -13.59
C ALA A 11 -40.87 -16.88 -13.25
N LEU A 12 -40.42 -16.56 -12.03
CA LEU A 12 -39.75 -15.29 -11.71
C LEU A 12 -39.32 -15.29 -10.24
N ALA A 13 -38.28 -16.01 -9.89
CA ALA A 13 -37.58 -15.81 -8.63
C ALA A 13 -36.17 -16.43 -8.64
N ALA A 14 -35.30 -15.99 -9.58
CA ALA A 14 -33.90 -16.41 -9.56
C ALA A 14 -32.99 -15.37 -10.23
N LEU A 15 -33.01 -14.10 -9.82
CA LEU A 15 -32.07 -13.11 -10.30
C LEU A 15 -31.81 -11.93 -9.32
N PRO A 16 -31.30 -12.15 -8.08
CA PRO A 16 -30.50 -11.10 -7.48
C PRO A 16 -29.09 -11.53 -7.05
N ALA A 17 -28.73 -12.82 -7.03
CA ALA A 17 -27.45 -13.25 -6.45
C ALA A 17 -26.22 -12.94 -7.33
N ILE A 18 -26.38 -12.80 -8.65
CA ILE A 18 -25.24 -12.58 -9.57
C ILE A 18 -24.76 -11.10 -9.57
N ALA A 19 -25.62 -10.16 -9.26
CA ALA A 19 -25.28 -8.74 -9.24
C ALA A 19 -24.41 -8.34 -8.04
N VAL A 20 -24.56 -9.03 -6.90
CA VAL A 20 -23.82 -8.72 -5.67
C VAL A 20 -22.35 -9.21 -5.76
N LEU A 21 -22.12 -10.35 -6.38
CA LEU A 21 -20.77 -10.90 -6.57
C LEU A 21 -19.92 -10.05 -7.55
N ARG A 22 -20.55 -9.49 -8.58
CA ARG A 22 -19.88 -8.58 -9.53
C ARG A 22 -19.48 -7.24 -8.90
N SER A 23 -20.25 -6.73 -7.95
CA SER A 23 -19.96 -5.47 -7.28
C SER A 23 -18.80 -5.59 -6.27
N ALA A 24 -18.66 -6.72 -5.59
CA ALA A 24 -17.53 -6.97 -4.68
C ALA A 24 -16.21 -7.11 -5.44
N ALA A 25 -16.18 -7.91 -6.50
CA ALA A 25 -15.00 -8.08 -7.35
C ALA A 25 -14.57 -6.76 -8.03
N ALA A 26 -15.53 -5.93 -8.48
CA ALA A 26 -15.23 -4.63 -9.07
C ALA A 26 -14.67 -3.63 -8.05
N ARG A 27 -15.06 -3.71 -6.79
CA ARG A 27 -14.51 -2.87 -5.71
C ARG A 27 -13.10 -3.31 -5.31
N ALA A 28 -12.84 -4.62 -5.22
CA ALA A 28 -11.53 -5.17 -4.96
C ALA A 28 -10.51 -4.78 -6.04
N ASP A 29 -10.91 -4.87 -7.31
CA ASP A 29 -10.08 -4.48 -8.46
C ASP A 29 -9.79 -2.96 -8.51
N GLN A 30 -10.53 -2.14 -7.80
CA GLN A 30 -10.34 -0.69 -7.76
C GLN A 30 -9.56 -0.18 -6.55
N ALA A 31 -9.47 -0.95 -5.46
CA ALA A 31 -8.93 -0.45 -4.21
C ALA A 31 -7.45 0.00 -4.31
N PHE A 32 -6.60 -0.69 -5.06
CA PHE A 32 -5.22 -0.26 -5.27
C PHE A 32 -5.08 0.88 -6.28
N ARG A 33 -6.03 1.02 -7.23
CA ARG A 33 -5.95 2.00 -8.32
C ARG A 33 -5.90 3.44 -7.84
N ARG A 34 -6.51 3.73 -6.70
CA ARG A 34 -6.50 5.06 -6.07
C ARG A 34 -5.11 5.52 -5.64
N TYR A 35 -4.18 4.58 -5.43
CA TYR A 35 -2.80 4.89 -5.05
C TYR A 35 -1.88 5.07 -6.24
N LEU A 36 -2.18 4.50 -7.41
CA LEU A 36 -1.27 4.52 -8.57
C LEU A 36 -0.89 5.93 -9.01
N PRO A 37 -1.80 6.94 -9.05
CA PRO A 37 -1.45 8.30 -9.44
C PRO A 37 -0.55 9.03 -8.43
N LEU A 38 -0.44 8.52 -7.19
CA LEU A 38 0.36 9.12 -6.12
C LEU A 38 1.85 8.73 -6.20
N PHE A 39 2.18 7.72 -7.03
CA PHE A 39 3.56 7.36 -7.32
C PHE A 39 4.11 8.24 -8.44
N ILE A 40 4.71 9.34 -8.04
CA ILE A 40 5.25 10.39 -8.93
C ILE A 40 6.51 9.93 -9.67
N ASP A 41 6.88 10.63 -10.73
CA ASP A 41 8.21 10.53 -11.32
C ASP A 41 9.23 11.24 -10.43
N LEU A 42 10.41 10.66 -10.30
CA LEU A 42 11.53 11.24 -9.56
C LEU A 42 12.58 11.74 -10.56
N ASP A 43 12.99 13.00 -10.43
CA ASP A 43 13.97 13.61 -11.32
C ASP A 43 15.29 12.83 -11.31
N GLY A 44 15.76 12.48 -12.50
CA GLY A 44 16.97 11.68 -12.68
C GLY A 44 16.79 10.18 -12.48
N TRP A 45 15.60 9.71 -12.07
CA TRP A 45 15.30 8.29 -11.86
C TRP A 45 14.43 7.72 -12.98
N LYS A 46 14.71 6.50 -13.38
CA LYS A 46 13.85 5.74 -14.28
C LYS A 46 12.84 4.94 -13.44
N GLY A 47 11.58 5.35 -13.43
CA GLY A 47 10.47 4.63 -12.78
C GLY A 47 9.80 3.66 -13.75
N ASN A 48 9.41 2.46 -13.26
CA ASN A 48 8.50 1.60 -14.00
C ASN A 48 7.06 2.14 -13.91
N LYS A 49 6.12 1.49 -14.60
CA LYS A 49 4.69 1.78 -14.41
C LYS A 49 4.26 1.34 -13.01
N PRO A 50 3.54 2.18 -12.24
CA PRO A 50 2.97 1.76 -10.96
C PRO A 50 2.02 0.59 -11.14
N ASP A 51 2.06 -0.35 -10.19
CA ASP A 51 1.20 -1.54 -10.17
C ASP A 51 0.68 -1.80 -8.76
N GLY A 52 -0.33 -2.67 -8.64
CA GLY A 52 -0.88 -3.00 -7.35
C GLY A 52 -1.85 -4.17 -7.40
N MET A 53 -2.23 -4.63 -6.23
CA MET A 53 -3.18 -5.71 -6.03
C MET A 53 -4.02 -5.48 -4.78
N THR A 54 -5.22 -6.01 -4.78
CA THR A 54 -6.05 -6.15 -3.60
C THR A 54 -6.37 -7.62 -3.39
N MET A 55 -6.17 -8.09 -2.17
CA MET A 55 -6.49 -9.44 -1.75
C MET A 55 -7.60 -9.37 -0.69
N GLU A 56 -8.70 -10.03 -0.95
CA GLU A 56 -9.82 -10.17 -0.01
C GLU A 56 -9.79 -11.58 0.58
N MET A 57 -9.80 -11.68 1.90
CA MET A 57 -9.89 -12.94 2.64
C MET A 57 -10.97 -12.77 3.72
N SER A 58 -12.06 -13.52 3.60
CA SER A 58 -13.21 -13.60 4.53
C SER A 58 -13.54 -12.30 5.29
N ASP A 59 -12.76 -11.96 6.31
CA ASP A 59 -12.97 -10.79 7.18
C ASP A 59 -11.88 -9.71 7.05
N ASN A 60 -10.89 -9.91 6.17
CA ASN A 60 -9.74 -9.03 6.02
C ASN A 60 -9.46 -8.73 4.55
N SER A 61 -9.24 -7.47 4.24
CA SER A 61 -8.70 -7.07 2.94
C SER A 61 -7.29 -6.51 3.09
N MET A 62 -6.43 -6.82 2.15
CA MET A 62 -5.11 -6.24 2.03
C MET A 62 -4.97 -5.60 0.65
N THR A 63 -4.57 -4.35 0.60
CA THR A 63 -4.25 -3.68 -0.64
C THR A 63 -2.79 -3.28 -0.65
N THR A 64 -2.12 -3.55 -1.76
CA THR A 64 -0.75 -3.12 -2.01
C THR A 64 -0.70 -2.40 -3.33
N ALA A 65 -0.02 -1.26 -3.38
CA ALA A 65 0.40 -0.62 -4.62
C ALA A 65 1.86 -0.21 -4.51
N LYS A 66 2.59 -0.23 -5.62
CA LYS A 66 4.04 -0.05 -5.64
C LYS A 66 4.55 0.56 -6.93
N ARG A 67 5.74 1.13 -6.85
CA ARG A 67 6.53 1.57 -7.99
C ARG A 67 8.02 1.41 -7.70
N ASP A 68 8.76 0.90 -8.67
CA ASP A 68 10.20 0.72 -8.60
C ASP A 68 10.89 1.81 -9.41
N TYR A 69 12.07 2.26 -8.93
CA TYR A 69 12.87 3.29 -9.56
C TYR A 69 14.34 2.85 -9.57
N THR A 70 15.06 3.24 -10.63
CA THR A 70 16.49 2.96 -10.79
C THR A 70 17.24 4.23 -11.19
N HIS A 71 18.43 4.43 -10.63
CA HIS A 71 19.36 5.50 -11.00
C HIS A 71 20.80 4.95 -10.93
N GLY A 72 21.42 4.66 -12.08
CA GLY A 72 22.70 3.94 -12.12
C GLY A 72 22.57 2.57 -11.46
N SER A 73 23.36 2.31 -10.42
CA SER A 73 23.28 1.09 -9.61
C SER A 73 22.31 1.20 -8.42
N ALA A 74 21.82 2.40 -8.12
CA ALA A 74 20.90 2.63 -7.02
C ALA A 74 19.49 2.19 -7.40
N GLN A 75 18.78 1.61 -6.43
CA GLN A 75 17.40 1.14 -6.55
C GLN A 75 16.56 1.71 -5.42
N LEU A 76 15.33 2.07 -5.74
CA LEU A 76 14.33 2.53 -4.77
C LEU A 76 13.00 1.86 -5.09
N HIS A 77 12.37 1.31 -4.07
CA HIS A 77 11.07 0.67 -4.14
C HIS A 77 10.11 1.41 -3.21
N ALA A 78 9.16 2.14 -3.78
CA ALA A 78 8.10 2.80 -3.04
C ALA A 78 6.84 1.93 -3.05
N SER A 79 6.21 1.78 -1.89
CA SER A 79 4.98 1.00 -1.77
C SER A 79 4.03 1.57 -0.72
N VAL A 80 2.74 1.33 -0.91
CA VAL A 80 1.70 1.51 0.11
C VAL A 80 1.07 0.16 0.39
N VAL A 81 0.87 -0.15 1.66
CA VAL A 81 0.22 -1.38 2.12
C VAL A 81 -0.87 -1.01 3.11
N THR A 82 -2.04 -1.62 2.96
CA THR A 82 -3.15 -1.49 3.92
C THR A 82 -3.61 -2.87 4.40
N GLY A 83 -4.24 -2.90 5.58
CA GLY A 83 -4.74 -4.12 6.19
C GLY A 83 -3.84 -4.68 7.29
N PRO A 84 -4.07 -5.93 7.75
CA PRO A 84 -3.40 -6.50 8.92
C PRO A 84 -1.87 -6.52 8.82
N ALA A 85 -1.32 -6.74 7.62
CA ALA A 85 0.13 -6.73 7.41
C ALA A 85 0.76 -5.37 7.71
N ALA A 86 0.08 -4.26 7.32
CA ALA A 86 0.51 -2.91 7.66
C ALA A 86 0.42 -2.66 9.17
N ALA A 87 -0.64 -3.10 9.83
CA ALA A 87 -0.80 -2.94 11.27
C ALA A 87 0.33 -3.64 12.06
N GLY A 88 0.74 -4.84 11.62
CA GLY A 88 1.87 -5.57 12.22
C GLY A 88 3.21 -4.83 12.04
N ALA A 89 3.50 -4.37 10.82
CA ALA A 89 4.73 -3.62 10.53
C ALA A 89 4.82 -2.29 11.30
N LEU A 90 3.68 -1.62 11.49
CA LEU A 90 3.60 -0.34 12.20
C LEU A 90 3.80 -0.45 13.73
N ALA A 91 3.79 -1.66 14.30
CA ALA A 91 4.08 -1.84 15.72
C ALA A 91 5.47 -1.29 16.09
N THR A 92 6.44 -1.42 15.18
CA THR A 92 7.81 -0.91 15.36
C THR A 92 7.92 0.61 15.28
N THR A 93 7.05 1.27 14.51
CA THR A 93 7.08 2.74 14.36
C THR A 93 6.60 3.46 15.63
N LYS A 94 5.73 2.81 16.41
CA LYS A 94 5.11 3.38 17.61
C LYS A 94 5.99 3.28 18.85
N SER A 95 7.06 2.49 18.80
CA SER A 95 7.84 2.13 20.01
C SER A 95 8.83 3.21 20.47
N GLY A 96 9.09 4.26 19.67
CA GLY A 96 10.17 5.23 19.97
C GLY A 96 11.54 4.57 20.07
N MET A 97 11.70 3.39 19.46
CA MET A 97 12.89 2.56 19.57
C MET A 97 14.05 3.19 18.80
N LYS A 98 15.21 3.21 19.43
CA LYS A 98 16.47 3.55 18.79
C LYS A 98 17.45 2.40 19.01
N ILE A 99 17.88 1.78 17.92
CA ILE A 99 18.92 0.76 17.92
C ILE A 99 20.06 1.29 17.04
N GLU A 100 21.28 1.29 17.57
CA GLU A 100 22.47 1.68 16.83
C GLU A 100 23.53 0.59 17.03
N THR A 101 24.16 0.19 15.93
CA THR A 101 25.24 -0.79 15.88
C THR A 101 26.36 -0.26 14.97
N SER A 102 27.52 -0.92 14.96
CA SER A 102 28.59 -0.60 14.00
C SER A 102 28.19 -0.85 12.54
N GLU A 103 27.16 -1.66 12.31
CA GLU A 103 26.71 -2.05 10.95
C GLU A 103 25.48 -1.28 10.48
N GLY A 104 24.84 -0.47 11.35
CA GLY A 104 23.66 0.29 10.97
C GLY A 104 22.80 0.71 12.14
N HIS A 105 21.62 1.20 11.82
CA HIS A 105 20.66 1.66 12.83
C HIS A 105 19.20 1.39 12.45
N MET A 106 18.34 1.42 13.47
CA MET A 106 16.90 1.53 13.33
C MET A 106 16.38 2.59 14.31
N ILE A 107 15.68 3.60 13.81
CA ILE A 107 15.24 4.75 14.58
C ILE A 107 13.77 5.04 14.27
N SER A 108 12.95 5.16 15.33
CA SER A 108 11.58 5.67 15.23
C SER A 108 11.54 7.15 15.59
N THR A 109 10.94 7.96 14.75
CA THR A 109 10.86 9.42 14.87
C THR A 109 9.54 9.96 14.32
N THR A 110 9.37 11.28 14.34
CA THR A 110 8.26 11.97 13.70
C THR A 110 8.79 12.90 12.62
N ILE A 111 8.26 12.78 11.40
CA ILE A 111 8.59 13.65 10.26
C ILE A 111 7.28 14.17 9.67
N ASN A 112 7.15 15.50 9.54
CA ASN A 112 5.95 16.15 8.99
C ASN A 112 4.63 15.70 9.66
N GLY A 113 4.67 15.39 10.97
CA GLY A 113 3.51 14.92 11.73
C GLY A 113 3.20 13.43 11.61
N PHE A 114 3.96 12.67 10.81
CA PHE A 114 3.82 11.23 10.68
C PHE A 114 4.82 10.49 11.57
N ALA A 115 4.39 9.39 12.20
CA ALA A 115 5.30 8.46 12.83
C ALA A 115 6.08 7.70 11.74
N VAL A 116 7.41 7.72 11.84
CA VAL A 116 8.32 7.18 10.84
C VAL A 116 9.33 6.26 11.52
N ALA A 117 9.53 5.06 10.97
CA ALA A 117 10.68 4.23 11.30
C ALA A 117 11.67 4.26 10.14
N LYS A 118 12.95 4.47 10.46
CA LYS A 118 14.06 4.45 9.50
C LYS A 118 15.01 3.35 9.88
N SER A 119 15.49 2.61 8.90
CA SER A 119 16.58 1.64 9.07
C SER A 119 17.62 1.83 8.00
N TYR A 120 18.89 1.64 8.36
CA TYR A 120 20.02 1.69 7.44
C TYR A 120 21.05 0.64 7.78
N ASN A 121 21.55 -0.06 6.76
CA ASN A 121 22.64 -1.01 6.84
C ASN A 121 23.85 -0.44 6.08
N VAL A 122 24.92 -0.15 6.82
CA VAL A 122 26.11 0.54 6.30
C VAL A 122 26.87 -0.30 5.27
N PRO A 123 27.22 -1.59 5.55
CA PRO A 123 27.92 -2.43 4.58
C PRO A 123 27.19 -2.60 3.25
N GLN A 124 25.89 -2.71 3.29
CA GLN A 124 25.07 -2.96 2.11
C GLN A 124 24.57 -1.68 1.42
N LYS A 125 24.78 -0.50 2.03
CA LYS A 125 24.21 0.77 1.58
C LYS A 125 22.73 0.64 1.26
N SER A 126 21.98 0.02 2.16
CA SER A 126 20.57 -0.28 1.98
C SER A 126 19.78 0.07 3.23
N GLY A 127 18.48 0.32 3.05
CA GLY A 127 17.63 0.64 4.18
C GLY A 127 16.17 0.80 3.78
N ALA A 128 15.39 1.27 4.74
CA ALA A 128 13.97 1.55 4.53
C ALA A 128 13.50 2.74 5.37
N VAL A 129 12.51 3.44 4.83
CA VAL A 129 11.72 4.46 5.52
C VAL A 129 10.29 3.97 5.53
N LEU A 130 9.71 3.73 6.70
CA LEU A 130 8.32 3.35 6.91
C LEU A 130 7.56 4.53 7.51
N VAL A 131 6.44 4.89 6.92
CA VAL A 131 5.58 6.00 7.32
C VAL A 131 4.22 5.47 7.72
N ALA A 132 3.79 5.72 8.95
CA ALA A 132 2.46 5.35 9.41
C ALA A 132 1.42 6.32 8.86
N LEU A 133 0.58 5.85 7.93
CA LEU A 133 -0.53 6.63 7.36
C LEU A 133 -1.81 6.52 8.21
N GLY A 134 -1.90 5.48 9.04
CA GLY A 134 -3.04 5.19 9.89
C GLY A 134 -2.82 3.90 10.69
N PRO A 135 -3.81 3.39 11.42
CA PRO A 135 -3.65 2.22 12.28
C PRO A 135 -3.34 0.93 11.50
N ALA A 136 -3.77 0.85 10.24
CA ALA A 136 -3.57 -0.30 9.35
C ALA A 136 -3.23 0.13 7.92
N ALA A 137 -2.49 1.23 7.77
CA ALA A 137 -2.03 1.74 6.49
C ALA A 137 -0.63 2.31 6.64
N MET A 138 0.29 1.91 5.77
CA MET A 138 1.66 2.40 5.76
C MET A 138 2.12 2.72 4.33
N PHE A 139 2.95 3.73 4.21
CA PHE A 139 3.79 3.97 3.05
C PHE A 139 5.22 3.58 3.39
N SER A 140 5.93 2.96 2.46
CA SER A 140 7.32 2.59 2.67
C SER A 140 8.17 2.87 1.43
N VAL A 141 9.40 3.24 1.68
CA VAL A 141 10.45 3.32 0.67
C VAL A 141 11.61 2.47 1.12
N SER A 142 11.89 1.39 0.41
CA SER A 142 13.14 0.62 0.58
C SER A 142 14.12 0.99 -0.51
N TYR A 143 15.40 0.99 -0.19
CA TYR A 143 16.45 1.43 -1.09
C TYR A 143 17.72 0.59 -0.96
N ASN A 144 18.50 0.57 -2.04
CA ASN A 144 19.78 -0.11 -2.11
C ASN A 144 20.74 0.71 -2.98
N GLY A 145 22.03 0.66 -2.66
CA GLY A 145 23.09 1.35 -3.41
C GLY A 145 23.18 2.85 -3.12
N MET A 146 22.57 3.32 -2.02
CA MET A 146 22.60 4.74 -1.59
C MET A 146 22.61 4.86 -0.06
N THR A 147 22.93 6.04 0.44
CA THR A 147 22.90 6.36 1.87
C THR A 147 21.47 6.76 2.32
N GLU A 148 21.25 6.78 3.64
CA GLU A 148 19.99 7.28 4.20
C GLU A 148 19.77 8.77 3.86
N ASP A 149 20.84 9.58 3.88
CA ASP A 149 20.75 11.01 3.59
C ASP A 149 20.35 11.31 2.13
N GLU A 150 20.65 10.40 1.21
CA GLU A 150 20.19 10.45 -0.18
C GLU A 150 18.75 9.93 -0.33
N ALA A 151 18.40 8.88 0.39
CA ALA A 151 17.09 8.21 0.27
C ALA A 151 15.96 8.97 0.96
N LEU A 152 16.21 9.56 2.14
CA LEU A 152 15.16 10.23 2.91
C LEU A 152 14.54 11.43 2.17
N PRO A 153 15.28 12.33 1.52
CA PRO A 153 14.69 13.39 0.71
C PRO A 153 13.84 12.85 -0.46
N LEU A 154 14.21 11.72 -1.06
CA LEU A 154 13.41 11.08 -2.10
C LEU A 154 12.09 10.54 -1.54
N ALA A 155 12.12 9.90 -0.37
CA ALA A 155 10.91 9.44 0.31
C ALA A 155 9.97 10.60 0.68
N GLN A 156 10.52 11.78 1.01
CA GLN A 156 9.75 12.98 1.35
C GLN A 156 9.16 13.72 0.13
N LYS A 157 9.58 13.39 -1.10
CA LYS A 157 8.94 13.91 -2.33
C LYS A 157 7.54 13.35 -2.54
N PHE A 158 7.24 12.18 -2.01
CA PHE A 158 5.91 11.60 -2.06
C PHE A 158 4.97 12.31 -1.09
N ASP A 159 3.76 12.62 -1.55
CA ASP A 159 2.73 13.24 -0.72
C ASP A 159 2.11 12.22 0.24
N TRP A 160 2.72 12.06 1.42
CA TRP A 160 2.23 11.14 2.45
C TRP A 160 0.80 11.46 2.90
N LYS A 161 0.41 12.74 2.85
CA LYS A 161 -0.95 13.16 3.21
C LYS A 161 -1.97 12.68 2.17
N ALA A 162 -1.64 12.73 0.88
CA ALA A 162 -2.49 12.19 -0.17
C ALA A 162 -2.63 10.66 -0.04
N PHE A 163 -1.53 9.94 0.26
CA PHE A 163 -1.59 8.50 0.56
C PHE A 163 -2.45 8.20 1.78
N GLN A 164 -2.35 8.99 2.85
CA GLN A 164 -3.20 8.86 4.03
C GLN A 164 -4.67 9.04 3.66
N THR A 165 -5.01 10.13 2.99
CA THR A 165 -6.39 10.42 2.55
C THR A 165 -6.94 9.30 1.66
N ALA A 166 -6.13 8.78 0.74
CA ALA A 166 -6.51 7.64 -0.09
C ALA A 166 -6.75 6.36 0.75
N SER A 167 -6.01 6.15 1.84
CA SER A 167 -6.19 4.98 2.71
C SER A 167 -7.45 5.02 3.57
N GLU A 168 -7.99 6.20 3.83
CA GLU A 168 -9.23 6.42 4.60
C GLU A 168 -10.51 6.25 3.76
N GLN A 169 -10.40 6.25 2.43
CA GLN A 169 -11.53 6.02 1.51
C GLN A 169 -11.91 4.53 1.54
N LYS A 170 -13.17 4.26 1.86
CA LYS A 170 -13.78 2.91 1.86
C LYS A 170 -14.34 2.53 0.50
#